data_22ace6ab895d86ff828b2c41d382d7ec
#
_entry.id   22ace6ab895d86ff828b2c41d382d7ec
#
_cell.length_a   1.000
_cell.length_b   1.000
_cell.length_c   1.000
_cell.angle_alpha   90.00
_cell.angle_beta   90.00
_cell.angle_gamma   90.00
#
_symmetry.space_group_name_H-M   'P 1'
#
loop_
_entity.id
_entity.type
_entity.pdbx_description
1 polymer ?
#
loop_
_entity_poly.entity_id
_entity_poly.type
_entity_poly.pdbx_seq_one_letter_code
_entity_poly.pdbx_strand_id
1 'polypeptide(L)'
;MDYNKEHKHSGVCGMSLQVHSGEIVGIAGVDGNGQTQLAQLMTGVIAPQAGHVRLKEQTVAVFDPDGFIERGVSHVPEDRNAQGLVGDMSIAENLVLKVTDSPRFSKGKGLLLDKKTINKYAEEMVDKYDIRCTSVAQTVRSLSGGNQQKVIL
;
A
#
# COMPACT_ATOMS: atom_id res chain seq x y z
N MET A 1 -3.14 -25.13 -12.41
CA MET A 1 -3.34 -25.34 -10.96
C MET A 1 -4.52 -24.47 -10.57
N ASP A 2 -5.66 -25.12 -10.27
CA ASP A 2 -6.89 -24.42 -9.93
C ASP A 2 -6.78 -23.82 -8.53
N TYR A 3 -6.58 -22.52 -8.44
CA TYR A 3 -6.54 -21.72 -7.21
C TYR A 3 -7.90 -21.71 -6.46
N ASN A 4 -8.93 -22.26 -7.06
CA ASN A 4 -10.31 -22.15 -6.58
C ASN A 4 -10.83 -23.30 -5.68
N LYS A 5 -9.99 -24.29 -5.31
CA LYS A 5 -10.50 -25.44 -4.54
C LYS A 5 -10.23 -25.44 -3.04
N GLU A 6 -9.33 -24.61 -2.53
CA GLU A 6 -8.94 -24.64 -1.10
C GLU A 6 -9.58 -23.55 -0.22
N HIS A 7 -10.23 -22.53 -0.80
CA HIS A 7 -10.77 -21.38 -0.04
C HIS A 7 -12.29 -21.30 -0.01
N LYS A 8 -12.99 -22.43 0.06
CA LYS A 8 -14.47 -22.47 0.06
C LYS A 8 -15.14 -21.79 1.27
N HIS A 9 -14.38 -21.33 2.27
CA HIS A 9 -14.91 -20.73 3.50
C HIS A 9 -14.21 -19.42 3.95
N SER A 10 -13.29 -18.85 3.19
CA SER A 10 -12.55 -17.62 3.55
C SER A 10 -12.87 -16.46 2.62
N GLY A 11 -14.14 -16.11 2.48
CA GLY A 11 -14.58 -14.97 1.67
C GLY A 11 -15.36 -13.96 2.49
N VAL A 12 -15.35 -12.69 2.06
CA VAL A 12 -16.25 -11.66 2.58
C VAL A 12 -17.62 -11.88 1.94
N CYS A 13 -18.58 -12.40 2.69
CA CYS A 13 -19.93 -12.68 2.19
C CYS A 13 -20.96 -11.75 2.85
N GLY A 14 -21.79 -11.09 2.02
CA GLY A 14 -22.95 -10.31 2.50
C GLY A 14 -22.60 -9.14 3.41
N MET A 15 -21.37 -8.60 3.31
CA MET A 15 -20.90 -7.50 4.15
C MET A 15 -21.27 -6.16 3.53
N SER A 16 -21.72 -5.23 4.36
CA SER A 16 -21.85 -3.81 4.03
C SER A 16 -21.06 -3.00 5.03
N LEU A 17 -20.23 -2.09 4.54
CA LEU A 17 -19.37 -1.22 5.35
C LEU A 17 -19.42 0.18 4.75
N GLN A 18 -19.50 1.19 5.62
CA GLN A 18 -19.34 2.59 5.26
C GLN A 18 -18.30 3.22 6.18
N VAL A 19 -17.43 4.04 5.62
CA VAL A 19 -16.42 4.81 6.35
C VAL A 19 -16.52 6.27 5.90
N HIS A 20 -16.62 7.19 6.85
CA HIS A 20 -16.79 8.60 6.58
C HIS A 20 -15.46 9.36 6.79
N SER A 21 -15.39 10.56 6.22
CA SER A 21 -14.22 11.43 6.42
C SER A 21 -13.99 11.72 7.90
N GLY A 22 -12.75 11.55 8.37
CA GLY A 22 -12.36 11.72 9.77
C GLY A 22 -12.71 10.55 10.69
N GLU A 23 -13.32 9.48 10.16
CA GLU A 23 -13.70 8.30 10.92
C GLU A 23 -12.56 7.27 10.97
N ILE A 24 -12.42 6.59 12.12
CA ILE A 24 -11.56 5.42 12.30
C ILE A 24 -12.44 4.23 12.57
N VAL A 25 -12.46 3.27 11.66
CA VAL A 25 -13.23 2.02 11.80
C VAL A 25 -12.29 0.88 12.16
N GLY A 26 -12.52 0.23 13.30
CA GLY A 26 -11.83 -0.97 13.73
C GLY A 26 -12.54 -2.24 13.24
N ILE A 27 -11.81 -3.14 12.59
CA ILE A 27 -12.31 -4.44 12.16
C ILE A 27 -11.59 -5.52 12.97
N ALA A 28 -12.32 -6.22 13.81
CA ALA A 28 -11.80 -7.32 14.62
C ALA A 28 -12.31 -8.66 14.11
N GLY A 29 -11.48 -9.69 14.20
CA GLY A 29 -11.84 -11.06 13.81
C GLY A 29 -10.71 -12.03 14.13
N VAL A 30 -11.05 -13.31 14.10
CA VAL A 30 -10.06 -14.39 14.20
C VAL A 30 -9.38 -14.54 12.84
N ASP A 31 -8.08 -14.86 12.84
CA ASP A 31 -7.30 -15.06 11.62
C ASP A 31 -7.99 -16.05 10.65
N GLY A 32 -7.93 -15.76 9.37
CA GLY A 32 -8.59 -16.55 8.32
C GLY A 32 -10.08 -16.26 8.06
N ASN A 33 -10.68 -15.27 8.74
CA ASN A 33 -12.11 -14.93 8.58
C ASN A 33 -12.39 -13.85 7.51
N GLY A 34 -11.47 -13.65 6.58
CA GLY A 34 -11.71 -12.78 5.42
C GLY A 34 -11.17 -11.35 5.54
N GLN A 35 -10.43 -11.01 6.63
CA GLN A 35 -9.84 -9.68 6.80
C GLN A 35 -8.88 -9.33 5.67
N THR A 36 -8.02 -10.28 5.27
CA THR A 36 -7.08 -10.11 4.16
C THR A 36 -7.82 -9.86 2.84
N GLN A 37 -8.88 -10.62 2.55
CA GLN A 37 -9.70 -10.44 1.35
C GLN A 37 -10.43 -9.10 1.37
N LEU A 38 -10.91 -8.67 2.52
CA LEU A 38 -11.52 -7.35 2.67
C LEU A 38 -10.50 -6.24 2.37
N ALA A 39 -9.28 -6.33 2.93
CA ALA A 39 -8.22 -5.38 2.65
C ALA A 39 -7.85 -5.35 1.16
N GLN A 40 -7.73 -6.51 0.52
CA GLN A 40 -7.46 -6.63 -0.92
C GLN A 40 -8.59 -6.02 -1.79
N LEU A 41 -9.84 -6.19 -1.37
CA LEU A 41 -11.00 -5.59 -2.05
C LEU A 41 -11.01 -4.07 -1.88
N MET A 42 -10.73 -3.57 -0.68
CA MET A 42 -10.66 -2.14 -0.38
C MET A 42 -9.47 -1.42 -1.04
N THR A 43 -8.49 -2.15 -1.52
CA THR A 43 -7.29 -1.63 -2.20
C THR A 43 -7.25 -1.93 -3.70
N GLY A 44 -8.31 -2.52 -4.25
CA GLY A 44 -8.43 -2.79 -5.68
C GLY A 44 -7.64 -4.01 -6.17
N VAL A 45 -7.03 -4.80 -5.28
CA VAL A 45 -6.28 -6.00 -5.65
C VAL A 45 -7.20 -7.11 -6.17
N ILE A 46 -8.41 -7.21 -5.60
CA ILE A 46 -9.45 -8.13 -6.06
C ILE A 46 -10.75 -7.37 -6.30
N ALA A 47 -11.57 -7.89 -7.24
CA ALA A 47 -12.90 -7.38 -7.49
C ALA A 47 -13.97 -8.17 -6.70
N PRO A 48 -15.09 -7.55 -6.27
CA PRO A 48 -16.18 -8.26 -5.65
C PRO A 48 -16.88 -9.15 -6.68
N GLN A 49 -17.27 -10.36 -6.28
CA GLN A 49 -18.09 -11.26 -7.13
C GLN A 49 -19.54 -10.77 -7.26
N ALA A 50 -20.03 -10.06 -6.24
CA ALA A 50 -21.35 -9.45 -6.20
C ALA A 50 -21.31 -8.19 -5.32
N GLY A 51 -22.25 -7.28 -5.53
CA GLY A 51 -22.27 -5.99 -4.85
C GLY A 51 -21.42 -4.94 -5.56
N HIS A 52 -21.07 -3.88 -4.85
CA HIS A 52 -20.29 -2.76 -5.40
C HIS A 52 -19.45 -2.08 -4.34
N VAL A 53 -18.38 -1.45 -4.77
CA VAL A 53 -17.56 -0.56 -3.95
C VAL A 53 -17.75 0.87 -4.44
N ARG A 54 -17.85 1.81 -3.52
CA ARG A 54 -17.91 3.26 -3.82
C ARG A 54 -16.75 3.96 -3.13
N LEU A 55 -16.07 4.80 -3.86
CA LEU A 55 -15.03 5.69 -3.34
C LEU A 55 -15.44 7.14 -3.63
N LYS A 56 -15.55 7.96 -2.58
CA LYS A 56 -15.95 9.38 -2.70
C LYS A 56 -17.21 9.55 -3.55
N GLU A 57 -18.28 8.79 -3.20
CA GLU A 57 -19.58 8.79 -3.88
C GLU A 57 -19.62 8.19 -5.31
N GLN A 58 -18.47 7.78 -5.86
CA GLN A 58 -18.39 7.17 -7.18
C GLN A 58 -18.27 5.65 -7.09
N THR A 59 -19.09 4.94 -7.87
CA THR A 59 -18.97 3.49 -7.99
C THR A 59 -17.70 3.12 -8.74
N VAL A 60 -16.94 2.20 -8.18
CA VAL A 60 -15.70 1.69 -8.79
C VAL A 60 -16.07 0.66 -9.85
N ALA A 61 -15.73 0.94 -11.12
CA ALA A 61 -16.00 0.05 -12.24
C ALA A 61 -14.83 -0.88 -12.54
N VAL A 62 -13.58 -0.40 -12.31
CA VAL A 62 -12.36 -1.16 -12.57
C VAL A 62 -11.60 -1.32 -11.26
N PHE A 63 -11.29 -2.56 -10.92
CA PHE A 63 -10.52 -2.90 -9.73
C PHE A 63 -9.06 -3.11 -10.16
N ASP A 64 -8.25 -2.12 -9.87
CA ASP A 64 -6.81 -2.12 -10.03
C ASP A 64 -6.18 -1.23 -8.94
N PRO A 65 -5.02 -1.63 -8.39
CA PRO A 65 -4.39 -0.89 -7.31
C PRO A 65 -4.02 0.55 -7.67
N ASP A 66 -3.57 0.79 -8.91
CA ASP A 66 -3.14 2.12 -9.35
C ASP A 66 -4.32 3.10 -9.37
N GLY A 67 -5.47 2.69 -9.89
CA GLY A 67 -6.69 3.50 -9.87
C GLY A 67 -7.21 3.76 -8.45
N PHE A 68 -6.97 2.88 -7.49
CA PHE A 68 -7.29 3.12 -6.08
C PHE A 68 -6.32 4.12 -5.45
N ILE A 69 -5.02 4.01 -5.75
CA ILE A 69 -3.99 4.96 -5.28
C ILE A 69 -4.28 6.38 -5.83
N GLU A 70 -4.61 6.52 -7.11
CA GLU A 70 -4.99 7.79 -7.73
C GLU A 70 -6.21 8.44 -7.05
N ARG A 71 -7.15 7.62 -6.54
CA ARG A 71 -8.32 8.10 -5.77
C ARG A 71 -8.00 8.41 -4.32
N GLY A 72 -6.74 8.22 -3.88
CA GLY A 72 -6.24 8.53 -2.55
C GLY A 72 -6.38 7.39 -1.54
N VAL A 73 -6.53 6.15 -1.99
CA VAL A 73 -6.47 4.98 -1.11
C VAL A 73 -5.00 4.62 -0.86
N SER A 74 -4.63 4.53 0.42
CA SER A 74 -3.32 4.02 0.85
C SER A 74 -3.49 2.71 1.59
N HIS A 75 -2.49 1.84 1.50
CA HIS A 75 -2.47 0.55 2.18
C HIS A 75 -1.14 0.32 2.90
N VAL A 76 -1.25 0.02 4.19
CA VAL A 76 -0.14 -0.47 5.01
C VAL A 76 -0.40 -1.96 5.26
N PRO A 77 0.35 -2.87 4.62
CA PRO A 77 0.09 -4.30 4.74
C PRO A 77 0.49 -4.83 6.11
N GLU A 78 -0.15 -5.93 6.52
CA GLU A 78 0.19 -6.67 7.75
C GLU A 78 1.62 -7.21 7.67
N ASP A 79 1.95 -7.93 6.60
CA ASP A 79 3.32 -8.37 6.32
C ASP A 79 4.06 -7.34 5.46
N ARG A 80 4.73 -6.42 6.17
CA ARG A 80 5.52 -5.36 5.53
C ARG A 80 6.70 -5.89 4.72
N ASN A 81 7.29 -7.03 5.10
CA ASN A 81 8.47 -7.58 4.43
C ASN A 81 8.12 -8.29 3.13
N ALA A 82 6.95 -8.94 3.08
CA ALA A 82 6.48 -9.62 1.88
C ALA A 82 5.75 -8.70 0.90
N GLN A 83 5.09 -7.64 1.40
CA GLN A 83 4.13 -6.86 0.59
C GLN A 83 4.38 -5.35 0.61
N GLY A 84 5.11 -4.83 1.59
CA GLY A 84 5.23 -3.39 1.81
C GLY A 84 6.58 -2.80 1.42
N LEU A 85 7.66 -3.57 1.51
CA LEU A 85 9.04 -3.09 1.35
C LEU A 85 9.87 -4.04 0.49
N VAL A 86 10.83 -3.48 -0.22
CA VAL A 86 11.91 -4.24 -0.85
C VAL A 86 13.15 -4.12 0.03
N GLY A 87 13.40 -5.14 0.86
CA GLY A 87 14.38 -5.11 1.95
C GLY A 87 15.80 -4.72 1.55
N ASP A 88 16.24 -5.11 0.34
CA ASP A 88 17.58 -4.84 -0.17
C ASP A 88 17.72 -3.46 -0.85
N MET A 89 16.61 -2.77 -1.10
CA MET A 89 16.61 -1.40 -1.58
C MET A 89 16.83 -0.41 -0.43
N SER A 90 17.34 0.78 -0.78
CA SER A 90 17.50 1.88 0.15
C SER A 90 16.17 2.42 0.66
N ILE A 91 16.22 3.20 1.74
CA ILE A 91 15.05 3.94 2.25
C ILE A 91 14.50 4.86 1.16
N ALA A 92 15.39 5.60 0.46
CA ALA A 92 15.01 6.52 -0.60
C ALA A 92 14.27 5.83 -1.76
N GLU A 93 14.73 4.65 -2.18
CA GLU A 93 14.08 3.87 -3.24
C GLU A 93 12.72 3.32 -2.79
N ASN A 94 12.61 2.82 -1.55
CA ASN A 94 11.34 2.34 -1.01
C ASN A 94 10.29 3.45 -0.90
N LEU A 95 10.67 4.68 -0.49
CA LEU A 95 9.76 5.82 -0.36
C LEU A 95 9.12 6.26 -1.67
N VAL A 96 9.76 5.99 -2.82
CA VAL A 96 9.25 6.38 -4.13
C VAL A 96 8.77 5.19 -4.97
N LEU A 97 8.81 3.97 -4.43
CA LEU A 97 8.56 2.75 -5.19
C LEU A 97 7.23 2.75 -5.96
N LYS A 98 6.17 3.28 -5.35
CA LYS A 98 4.82 3.35 -5.93
C LYS A 98 4.61 4.53 -6.88
N VAL A 99 5.59 5.43 -7.01
CA VAL A 99 5.47 6.68 -7.79
C VAL A 99 6.70 6.92 -8.68
N THR A 100 7.41 5.86 -9.04
CA THR A 100 8.62 5.91 -9.87
C THR A 100 8.35 6.43 -11.29
N ASP A 101 7.15 6.31 -11.80
CA ASP A 101 6.70 6.81 -13.09
C ASP A 101 6.33 8.31 -13.06
N SER A 102 6.21 8.89 -11.87
CA SER A 102 5.89 10.31 -11.70
C SER A 102 6.95 11.21 -12.34
N PRO A 103 6.54 12.25 -13.09
CA PRO A 103 7.44 13.25 -13.68
C PRO A 103 8.33 13.95 -12.64
N ARG A 104 7.96 13.92 -11.37
CA ARG A 104 8.74 14.47 -10.27
C ARG A 104 10.04 13.68 -10.02
N PHE A 105 9.98 12.35 -10.14
CA PHE A 105 11.07 11.46 -9.77
C PHE A 105 11.75 10.79 -10.95
N SER A 106 11.15 10.90 -12.15
CA SER A 106 11.69 10.23 -13.32
C SER A 106 11.42 10.98 -14.63
N LYS A 107 12.20 10.63 -15.64
CA LYS A 107 11.93 10.98 -17.05
C LYS A 107 11.56 9.72 -17.81
N GLY A 108 10.68 9.85 -18.81
CA GLY A 108 10.26 8.72 -19.65
C GLY A 108 9.47 7.66 -18.89
N LYS A 109 8.55 8.06 -17.99
CA LYS A 109 7.69 7.15 -17.20
C LYS A 109 8.47 6.06 -16.46
N GLY A 110 9.45 6.48 -15.66
CA GLY A 110 10.24 5.55 -14.84
C GLY A 110 11.54 5.06 -15.50
N LEU A 111 11.80 5.39 -16.76
CA LEU A 111 12.99 4.92 -17.47
C LEU A 111 14.30 5.48 -16.90
N LEU A 112 14.31 6.75 -16.48
CA LEU A 112 15.46 7.44 -15.89
C LEU A 112 15.06 8.10 -14.58
N LEU A 113 15.49 7.54 -13.46
CA LEU A 113 15.23 8.06 -12.12
C LEU A 113 16.15 9.25 -11.79
N ASP A 114 15.57 10.33 -11.29
CA ASP A 114 16.32 11.47 -10.73
C ASP A 114 16.72 11.20 -9.28
N LYS A 115 17.86 10.55 -9.11
CA LYS A 115 18.39 10.19 -7.77
C LYS A 115 18.54 11.39 -6.84
N LYS A 116 18.88 12.57 -7.38
CA LYS A 116 19.06 13.77 -6.56
C LYS A 116 17.73 14.24 -5.96
N THR A 117 16.68 14.27 -6.79
CA THR A 117 15.33 14.63 -6.34
C THR A 117 14.78 13.58 -5.39
N ILE A 118 15.00 12.30 -5.66
CA ILE A 118 14.57 11.18 -4.81
C ILE A 118 15.21 11.28 -3.42
N ASN A 119 16.54 11.47 -3.34
CA ASN A 119 17.23 11.58 -2.06
C ASN A 119 16.77 12.79 -1.24
N LYS A 120 16.61 13.95 -1.89
CA LYS A 120 16.06 15.13 -1.22
C LYS A 120 14.66 14.89 -0.66
N TYR A 121 13.79 14.27 -1.45
CA TYR A 121 12.45 13.90 -0.99
C TYR A 121 12.51 12.92 0.18
N ALA A 122 13.42 11.94 0.12
CA ALA A 122 13.57 10.96 1.18
C ALA A 122 14.06 11.60 2.49
N GLU A 123 14.98 12.57 2.43
CA GLU A 123 15.42 13.35 3.60
C GLU A 123 14.23 14.11 4.21
N GLU A 124 13.41 14.77 3.40
CA GLU A 124 12.20 15.46 3.85
C GLU A 124 11.21 14.50 4.53
N MET A 125 11.03 13.28 4.01
CA MET A 125 10.13 12.27 4.59
C MET A 125 10.71 11.66 5.87
N VAL A 126 12.02 11.42 5.93
CA VAL A 126 12.73 10.97 7.14
C VAL A 126 12.49 11.94 8.30
N ASP A 127 12.63 13.22 8.06
CA ASP A 127 12.37 14.26 9.07
C ASP A 127 10.88 14.34 9.43
N LYS A 128 10.00 14.35 8.44
CA LYS A 128 8.56 14.48 8.63
C LYS A 128 7.95 13.35 9.47
N TYR A 129 8.40 12.12 9.25
CA TYR A 129 7.87 10.93 9.92
C TYR A 129 8.76 10.43 11.07
N ASP A 130 9.81 11.18 11.42
CA ASP A 130 10.79 10.78 12.45
C ASP A 130 11.31 9.34 12.20
N ILE A 131 11.80 9.08 11.00
CA ILE A 131 12.40 7.78 10.64
C ILE A 131 13.85 7.77 11.13
N ARG A 132 14.15 6.91 12.09
CA ARG A 132 15.52 6.82 12.64
C ARG A 132 16.40 5.97 11.73
N CYS A 133 17.29 6.64 11.02
CA CYS A 133 18.27 6.04 10.12
C CYS A 133 19.58 6.83 10.16
N THR A 134 20.65 6.25 9.64
CA THR A 134 21.96 6.93 9.49
C THR A 134 22.06 7.69 8.18
N SER A 135 21.34 7.25 7.15
CA SER A 135 21.29 7.84 5.82
C SER A 135 20.10 7.30 5.04
N VAL A 136 19.53 8.09 4.13
CA VAL A 136 18.48 7.63 3.20
C VAL A 136 18.97 6.57 2.20
N ALA A 137 20.30 6.44 2.03
CA ALA A 137 20.92 5.38 1.23
C ALA A 137 21.06 4.03 1.97
N GLN A 138 20.78 4.00 3.27
CA GLN A 138 20.77 2.78 4.07
C GLN A 138 19.67 1.82 3.56
N THR A 139 19.95 0.50 3.55
CA THR A 139 18.95 -0.50 3.19
C THR A 139 17.83 -0.55 4.22
N VAL A 140 16.60 -0.64 3.76
CA VAL A 140 15.43 -0.63 4.65
C VAL A 140 15.40 -1.83 5.60
N ARG A 141 16.00 -2.95 5.21
CA ARG A 141 16.15 -4.15 6.04
C ARG A 141 16.88 -3.89 7.37
N SER A 142 17.81 -2.94 7.38
CA SER A 142 18.59 -2.62 8.58
C SER A 142 17.85 -1.75 9.61
N LEU A 143 16.66 -1.27 9.27
CA LEU A 143 15.83 -0.50 10.18
C LEU A 143 15.08 -1.40 11.17
N SER A 144 14.77 -0.85 12.35
CA SER A 144 13.81 -1.47 13.27
C SER A 144 12.43 -1.57 12.65
N GLY A 145 11.61 -2.54 13.10
CA GLY A 145 10.26 -2.76 12.58
C GLY A 145 9.37 -1.52 12.59
N GLY A 146 9.43 -0.69 13.63
CA GLY A 146 8.69 0.57 13.70
C GLY A 146 9.15 1.59 12.67
N ASN A 147 10.46 1.71 12.40
CA ASN A 147 10.97 2.60 11.36
C ASN A 147 10.67 2.08 9.95
N GLN A 148 10.70 0.75 9.74
CA GLN A 148 10.23 0.15 8.48
C GLN A 148 8.76 0.49 8.20
N GLN A 149 7.91 0.46 9.22
CA GLN A 149 6.50 0.81 9.07
C GLN A 149 6.30 2.28 8.69
N LYS A 150 7.11 3.19 9.25
CA LYS A 150 7.10 4.61 8.89
C LYS A 150 7.52 4.86 7.43
N VAL A 151 8.37 4.01 6.84
CA VAL A 151 8.75 4.10 5.42
C VAL A 151 7.58 3.75 4.49
N ILE A 152 6.63 2.91 4.94
CA ILE A 152 5.46 2.51 4.14
C ILE A 152 4.36 3.58 4.17
N LEU A 153 4.24 4.34 5.27
CA LEU A 153 3.26 5.41 5.47
C LEU A 153 3.45 6.55 4.47
#